data_59ae8566faabb4a8560680c761c7fad1
#
_entry.id   59ae8566faabb4a8560680c761c7fad1
#
_cell.length_a   1.000
_cell.length_b   1.000
_cell.length_c   1.000
_cell.angle_alpha   90.00
_cell.angle_beta   90.00
_cell.angle_gamma   90.00
#
_symmetry.space_group_name_H-M   'P 1'
#
loop_
_entity.id
_entity.type
_entity.pdbx_description
1 polymer ?
#
loop_
_entity_poly.entity_id
_entity_poly.type
_entity_poly.pdbx_seq_one_letter_code
_entity_poly.pdbx_strand_id
1 'polypeptide(L)'
;YRKLILEGRLLPGSKMPSLRKCAQELKLSRTTIENAYLLLAADGYIIARAQSGYYVTGIASKQHLLTPEKQDKDITPCLYDFASSGVDRESFRFDLWQRYIKSALRQGDRMLSYGEPQGESDFREVLADYIRERRNVICSPDDIVVGAGLQPLLQILCPLIHERKTVSFPTPSFTTCSTIFQDYGFDVHYRDKSCDVIYVSPAHMTKWGEIMPVKRRLELIRHAEI
;
A
#
# COMPACT_ATOMS: atom_id res chain seq x y z
N TYR A 1 -0.77 -14.05 -31.45
CA TYR A 1 -1.83 -13.10 -31.82
C TYR A 1 -1.94 -11.96 -30.82
N ARG A 2 -2.02 -12.21 -29.51
CA ARG A 2 -2.07 -11.14 -28.50
C ARG A 2 -0.94 -10.11 -28.70
N LYS A 3 0.31 -10.59 -28.86
CA LYS A 3 1.46 -9.73 -29.09
C LYS A 3 1.32 -8.91 -30.38
N LEU A 4 0.87 -9.53 -31.48
CA LEU A 4 0.66 -8.85 -32.76
C LEU A 4 -0.43 -7.77 -32.69
N ILE A 5 -1.48 -7.98 -31.89
CA ILE A 5 -2.53 -6.99 -31.64
C ILE A 5 -2.00 -5.83 -30.83
N LEU A 6 -1.26 -6.12 -29.75
CA LEU A 6 -0.67 -5.09 -28.86
C LEU A 6 0.40 -4.24 -29.59
N GLU A 7 1.19 -4.84 -30.46
CA GLU A 7 2.18 -4.14 -31.29
C GLU A 7 1.56 -3.38 -32.48
N GLY A 8 0.24 -3.42 -32.63
CA GLY A 8 -0.44 -2.76 -33.76
C GLY A 8 -0.23 -3.43 -35.13
N ARG A 9 0.37 -4.60 -35.17
CA ARG A 9 0.59 -5.37 -36.42
C ARG A 9 -0.70 -6.01 -36.93
N LEU A 10 -1.68 -6.24 -36.07
CA LEU A 10 -3.04 -6.56 -36.39
C LEU A 10 -3.93 -5.38 -36.01
N LEU A 11 -4.44 -4.68 -36.98
CA LEU A 11 -5.20 -3.44 -36.77
C LEU A 11 -6.61 -3.74 -36.19
N PRO A 12 -7.17 -2.82 -35.38
CA PRO A 12 -8.55 -2.89 -34.96
C PRO A 12 -9.50 -3.04 -36.15
N GLY A 13 -10.49 -3.93 -36.02
CA GLY A 13 -11.44 -4.22 -37.08
C GLY A 13 -10.93 -5.23 -38.13
N SER A 14 -9.66 -5.61 -38.11
CA SER A 14 -9.15 -6.64 -39.03
C SER A 14 -9.73 -8.01 -38.69
N LYS A 15 -9.97 -8.81 -39.72
CA LYS A 15 -10.50 -10.18 -39.59
C LYS A 15 -9.38 -11.15 -39.25
N MET A 16 -9.60 -11.95 -38.21
CA MET A 16 -8.71 -13.04 -37.83
C MET A 16 -8.77 -14.20 -38.82
N PRO A 17 -7.70 -14.97 -39.01
CA PRO A 17 -7.76 -16.23 -39.79
C PRO A 17 -8.87 -17.14 -39.28
N SER A 18 -9.51 -17.91 -40.16
CA SER A 18 -10.47 -18.92 -39.73
C SER A 18 -9.80 -19.97 -38.85
N LEU A 19 -10.53 -20.57 -37.90
CA LEU A 19 -10.00 -21.63 -37.05
C LEU A 19 -9.32 -22.74 -37.82
N ARG A 20 -9.91 -23.15 -38.97
CA ARG A 20 -9.37 -24.18 -39.85
C ARG A 20 -8.06 -23.72 -40.51
N LYS A 21 -8.01 -22.51 -41.03
CA LYS A 21 -6.82 -21.94 -41.66
C LYS A 21 -5.68 -21.78 -40.65
N CYS A 22 -5.97 -21.26 -39.50
CA CYS A 22 -5.01 -21.09 -38.41
C CYS A 22 -4.43 -22.45 -37.92
N ALA A 23 -5.29 -23.46 -37.79
CA ALA A 23 -4.88 -24.80 -37.41
C ALA A 23 -3.91 -25.42 -38.45
N GLN A 24 -4.18 -25.24 -39.72
CA GLN A 24 -3.32 -25.73 -40.81
C GLN A 24 -1.96 -24.99 -40.84
N GLU A 25 -1.95 -23.66 -40.74
CA GLU A 25 -0.74 -22.85 -40.79
C GLU A 25 0.18 -23.11 -39.60
N LEU A 26 -0.40 -23.25 -38.41
CA LEU A 26 0.38 -23.49 -37.19
C LEU A 26 0.63 -24.98 -36.88
N LYS A 27 0.07 -25.89 -37.68
CA LYS A 27 0.14 -27.35 -37.46
C LYS A 27 -0.33 -27.78 -36.07
N LEU A 28 -1.42 -27.16 -35.61
CA LEU A 28 -2.05 -27.41 -34.31
C LEU A 28 -3.44 -27.99 -34.50
N SER A 29 -3.99 -28.62 -33.41
CA SER A 29 -5.36 -29.14 -33.47
C SER A 29 -6.37 -27.98 -33.56
N ARG A 30 -7.50 -28.22 -34.21
CA ARG A 30 -8.59 -27.23 -34.30
C ARG A 30 -9.07 -26.82 -32.92
N THR A 31 -9.19 -27.76 -31.99
CA THR A 31 -9.61 -27.51 -30.61
C THR A 31 -8.64 -26.60 -29.87
N THR A 32 -7.35 -26.76 -30.10
CA THR A 32 -6.31 -25.88 -29.47
C THR A 32 -6.46 -24.45 -30.00
N ILE A 33 -6.69 -24.26 -31.29
CA ILE A 33 -6.91 -22.92 -31.86
C ILE A 33 -8.22 -22.31 -31.37
N GLU A 34 -9.28 -23.10 -31.28
CA GLU A 34 -10.57 -22.65 -30.75
C GLU A 34 -10.46 -22.14 -29.30
N ASN A 35 -9.83 -22.91 -28.43
CA ASN A 35 -9.55 -22.50 -27.04
C ASN A 35 -8.70 -21.22 -26.98
N ALA A 36 -7.68 -21.09 -27.82
CA ALA A 36 -6.86 -19.89 -27.90
C ALA A 36 -7.67 -18.65 -28.35
N TYR A 37 -8.61 -18.83 -29.29
CA TYR A 37 -9.49 -17.75 -29.72
C TYR A 37 -10.53 -17.38 -28.66
N LEU A 38 -11.04 -18.36 -27.92
CA LEU A 38 -11.93 -18.11 -26.79
C LEU A 38 -11.23 -17.32 -25.68
N LEU A 39 -9.97 -17.63 -25.38
CA LEU A 39 -9.17 -16.85 -24.45
C LEU A 39 -8.94 -15.42 -24.93
N LEU A 40 -8.56 -15.23 -26.20
CA LEU A 40 -8.40 -13.90 -26.76
C LEU A 40 -9.71 -13.11 -26.76
N ALA A 41 -10.86 -13.78 -26.94
CA ALA A 41 -12.17 -13.16 -26.87
C ALA A 41 -12.57 -12.83 -25.43
N ALA A 42 -12.29 -13.70 -24.46
CA ALA A 42 -12.50 -13.47 -23.04
C ALA A 42 -11.66 -12.28 -22.54
N ASP A 43 -10.41 -12.19 -22.99
CA ASP A 43 -9.51 -11.05 -22.71
C ASP A 43 -9.91 -9.77 -23.49
N GLY A 44 -10.92 -9.84 -24.38
CA GLY A 44 -11.42 -8.71 -25.14
C GLY A 44 -10.58 -8.29 -26.34
N TYR A 45 -9.52 -9.01 -26.71
CA TYR A 45 -8.68 -8.68 -27.87
C TYR A 45 -9.37 -8.92 -29.21
N ILE A 46 -10.29 -9.88 -29.27
CA ILE A 46 -11.08 -10.20 -30.46
C ILE A 46 -12.56 -10.34 -30.10
N ILE A 47 -13.43 -10.18 -31.09
CA ILE A 47 -14.87 -10.40 -30.95
C ILE A 47 -15.38 -11.34 -32.04
N ALA A 48 -16.24 -12.27 -31.65
CA ALA A 48 -16.92 -13.15 -32.61
C ALA A 48 -18.09 -12.40 -33.28
N ARG A 49 -18.18 -12.46 -34.61
CA ARG A 49 -19.37 -12.00 -35.37
C ARG A 49 -20.07 -13.21 -35.96
N ALA A 50 -21.36 -13.32 -35.70
CA ALA A 50 -22.16 -14.43 -36.19
C ALA A 50 -21.99 -14.61 -37.72
N GLN A 51 -21.74 -15.85 -38.14
CA GLN A 51 -21.52 -16.26 -39.52
C GLN A 51 -20.33 -15.59 -40.25
N SER A 52 -19.58 -14.72 -39.59
CA SER A 52 -18.47 -13.95 -40.19
C SER A 52 -17.10 -14.26 -39.63
N GLY A 53 -17.01 -14.81 -38.41
CA GLY A 53 -15.75 -15.19 -37.74
C GLY A 53 -15.30 -14.18 -36.68
N TYR A 54 -13.99 -14.14 -36.39
CA TYR A 54 -13.42 -13.32 -35.32
C TYR A 54 -12.76 -12.06 -35.90
N TYR A 55 -12.88 -10.96 -35.15
CA TYR A 55 -12.34 -9.65 -35.52
C TYR A 55 -11.58 -9.02 -34.34
N VAL A 56 -10.50 -8.32 -34.63
CA VAL A 56 -9.70 -7.60 -33.66
C VAL A 56 -10.49 -6.41 -33.09
N THR A 57 -10.50 -6.26 -31.78
CA THR A 57 -11.14 -5.12 -31.10
C THR A 57 -10.23 -3.89 -31.05
N GLY A 58 -10.76 -2.73 -30.68
CA GLY A 58 -9.99 -1.49 -30.47
C GLY A 58 -9.36 -1.35 -29.07
N ILE A 59 -9.39 -2.39 -28.23
CA ILE A 59 -8.92 -2.30 -26.83
C ILE A 59 -7.42 -1.99 -26.74
N ALA A 60 -6.60 -2.56 -27.63
CA ALA A 60 -5.16 -2.28 -27.67
C ALA A 60 -4.85 -0.80 -27.93
N SER A 61 -5.65 -0.13 -28.73
CA SER A 61 -5.49 1.32 -29.00
C SER A 61 -5.82 2.19 -27.79
N LYS A 62 -6.73 1.73 -26.93
CA LYS A 62 -7.07 2.45 -25.67
C LYS A 62 -6.03 2.26 -24.59
N GLN A 63 -5.34 1.11 -24.53
CA GLN A 63 -4.25 0.89 -23.57
C GLN A 63 -3.01 1.74 -23.89
N HIS A 64 -2.74 2.05 -25.14
CA HIS A 64 -1.65 2.97 -25.51
C HIS A 64 -1.95 4.44 -25.11
N LEU A 65 -3.22 4.79 -24.97
CA LEU A 65 -3.62 6.11 -24.48
C LEU A 65 -3.58 6.24 -22.95
N LEU A 66 -3.48 5.12 -22.25
CA LEU A 66 -3.43 5.07 -20.77
C LEU A 66 -2.03 4.78 -20.21
N THR A 67 -1.04 4.49 -21.05
CA THR A 67 0.35 4.57 -20.63
C THR A 67 0.69 6.06 -20.57
N PRO A 68 0.86 6.65 -19.38
CA PRO A 68 1.44 7.99 -19.32
C PRO A 68 2.78 7.87 -20.03
N GLU A 69 2.99 8.66 -21.09
CA GLU A 69 4.33 8.89 -21.57
C GLU A 69 5.18 9.14 -20.34
N LYS A 70 6.15 8.27 -20.08
CA LYS A 70 7.25 8.64 -19.21
C LYS A 70 7.87 9.86 -19.88
N GLN A 71 7.39 11.03 -19.49
CA GLN A 71 8.18 12.22 -19.62
C GLN A 71 9.43 11.89 -18.81
N ASP A 72 10.51 11.58 -19.50
CA ASP A 72 11.84 11.76 -18.95
C ASP A 72 11.89 13.25 -18.60
N LYS A 73 11.39 13.57 -17.40
CA LYS A 73 11.70 14.87 -16.81
C LYS A 73 13.21 14.82 -16.70
N ASP A 74 13.87 15.63 -17.50
CA ASP A 74 15.26 15.99 -17.28
C ASP A 74 15.34 16.36 -15.80
N ILE A 75 15.73 15.39 -14.99
CA ILE A 75 15.94 15.60 -13.56
C ILE A 75 17.27 16.33 -13.52
N THR A 76 17.20 17.66 -13.62
CA THR A 76 18.33 18.51 -13.28
C THR A 76 18.72 18.10 -11.86
N PRO A 77 19.94 17.57 -11.63
CA PRO A 77 20.32 17.12 -10.31
C PRO A 77 20.21 18.29 -9.34
N CYS A 78 19.25 18.20 -8.45
CA CYS A 78 19.06 19.18 -7.40
C CYS A 78 20.22 19.06 -6.42
N LEU A 79 20.98 20.12 -6.21
CA LEU A 79 22.12 20.10 -5.30
C LEU A 79 21.68 19.87 -3.84
N TYR A 80 20.52 20.42 -3.47
CA TYR A 80 19.89 20.23 -2.17
C TYR A 80 18.40 19.96 -2.37
N ASP A 81 17.96 18.72 -2.06
CA ASP A 81 16.54 18.35 -2.09
C ASP A 81 15.95 18.42 -0.69
N PHE A 82 15.18 19.47 -0.41
CA PHE A 82 14.46 19.66 0.85
C PHE A 82 13.01 19.12 0.80
N ALA A 83 12.58 18.60 -0.33
CA ALA A 83 11.23 18.08 -0.52
C ALA A 83 11.17 16.56 -0.28
N SER A 84 12.28 15.84 -0.42
CA SER A 84 12.32 14.41 -0.21
C SER A 84 12.46 14.07 1.29
N SER A 85 11.76 13.04 1.71
CA SER A 85 11.96 12.40 3.01
C SER A 85 13.07 11.33 2.95
N GLY A 86 14.11 11.61 2.18
CA GLY A 86 15.24 10.71 1.99
C GLY A 86 15.95 10.38 3.32
N VAL A 87 16.32 9.13 3.48
CA VAL A 87 17.09 8.67 4.63
C VAL A 87 18.57 8.87 4.35
N ASP A 88 19.32 9.28 5.37
CA ASP A 88 20.78 9.29 5.31
C ASP A 88 21.30 7.85 5.08
N ARG A 89 21.89 7.64 3.91
CA ARG A 89 22.37 6.33 3.47
C ARG A 89 23.56 5.83 4.29
N GLU A 90 24.35 6.73 4.85
CA GLU A 90 25.56 6.37 5.61
C GLU A 90 25.22 5.85 7.01
N SER A 91 24.14 6.34 7.61
CA SER A 91 23.68 5.87 8.93
C SER A 91 22.90 4.56 8.87
N PHE A 92 22.45 4.11 7.69
CA PHE A 92 21.70 2.86 7.57
C PHE A 92 22.59 1.64 7.31
N ARG A 93 22.59 0.69 8.24
CA ARG A 93 23.35 -0.57 8.14
C ARG A 93 22.72 -1.53 7.14
N PHE A 94 22.91 -1.26 5.84
CA PHE A 94 22.31 -2.05 4.77
C PHE A 94 22.82 -3.50 4.72
N ASP A 95 24.08 -3.73 5.10
CA ASP A 95 24.71 -5.06 5.26
C ASP A 95 23.97 -5.93 6.28
N LEU A 96 23.63 -5.33 7.42
CA LEU A 96 22.89 -5.99 8.49
C LEU A 96 21.44 -6.27 8.05
N TRP A 97 20.80 -5.30 7.42
CA TRP A 97 19.46 -5.44 6.88
C TRP A 97 19.34 -6.60 5.88
N GLN A 98 20.26 -6.69 4.92
CA GLN A 98 20.31 -7.80 3.96
C GLN A 98 20.45 -9.17 4.65
N ARG A 99 21.24 -9.25 5.72
CA ARG A 99 21.42 -10.49 6.49
C ARG A 99 20.12 -10.95 7.12
N TYR A 100 19.36 -10.03 7.72
CA TYR A 100 18.06 -10.34 8.31
C TYR A 100 17.02 -10.73 7.25
N ILE A 101 16.95 -10.03 6.13
CA ILE A 101 16.06 -10.42 5.02
C ILE A 101 16.38 -11.82 4.52
N LYS A 102 17.66 -12.14 4.29
CA LYS A 102 18.06 -13.49 3.86
C LYS A 102 17.69 -14.56 4.91
N SER A 103 17.80 -14.24 6.19
CA SER A 103 17.38 -15.14 7.26
C SER A 103 15.86 -15.37 7.27
N ALA A 104 15.07 -14.30 7.14
CA ALA A 104 13.63 -14.39 7.08
C ALA A 104 13.14 -15.22 5.89
N LEU A 105 13.74 -15.03 4.71
CA LEU A 105 13.39 -15.78 3.48
C LEU A 105 13.67 -17.29 3.57
N ARG A 106 14.51 -17.75 4.52
CA ARG A 106 14.73 -19.18 4.76
C ARG A 106 13.57 -19.86 5.46
N GLN A 107 12.61 -19.12 5.99
CA GLN A 107 11.41 -19.64 6.65
C GLN A 107 10.29 -20.04 5.64
N GLY A 108 10.63 -20.24 4.39
CA GLY A 108 9.86 -20.66 3.23
C GLY A 108 8.34 -20.80 3.40
N ASP A 109 7.90 -21.88 4.01
CA ASP A 109 6.48 -22.20 4.17
C ASP A 109 5.70 -21.17 4.99
N ARG A 110 6.33 -20.59 6.02
CA ARG A 110 5.73 -19.55 6.85
C ARG A 110 5.46 -18.27 6.03
N MET A 111 6.38 -17.93 5.10
CA MET A 111 6.24 -16.76 4.24
C MET A 111 5.11 -16.89 3.21
N LEU A 112 4.66 -18.11 2.93
CA LEU A 112 3.57 -18.41 1.98
C LEU A 112 2.21 -18.62 2.68
N SER A 113 2.18 -18.55 4.01
CA SER A 113 0.96 -18.68 4.81
C SER A 113 0.36 -17.31 5.15
N TYR A 114 -0.93 -17.27 5.42
CA TYR A 114 -1.53 -16.12 6.08
C TYR A 114 -1.01 -16.03 7.52
N GLY A 115 -0.54 -14.84 7.91
CA GLY A 115 -0.12 -14.57 9.28
C GLY A 115 -1.27 -14.45 10.28
N GLU A 116 -0.94 -14.26 11.54
CA GLU A 116 -1.92 -14.00 12.59
C GLU A 116 -2.54 -12.59 12.39
N PRO A 117 -3.85 -12.42 12.63
CA PRO A 117 -4.55 -11.13 12.41
C PRO A 117 -3.94 -9.96 13.19
N GLN A 118 -3.41 -10.21 14.38
CA GLN A 118 -2.76 -9.22 15.23
C GLN A 118 -1.28 -8.98 14.89
N GLY A 119 -0.71 -9.77 13.99
CA GLY A 119 0.72 -9.88 13.72
C GLY A 119 1.34 -11.10 14.39
N GLU A 120 2.44 -11.56 13.86
CA GLU A 120 3.15 -12.77 14.29
C GLU A 120 3.46 -12.73 15.80
N SER A 121 3.14 -13.80 16.53
CA SER A 121 3.28 -13.88 17.99
C SER A 121 4.71 -13.66 18.46
N ASP A 122 5.68 -14.30 17.81
CA ASP A 122 7.10 -14.14 18.12
C ASP A 122 7.60 -12.70 17.93
N PHE A 123 7.07 -11.99 16.95
CA PHE A 123 7.38 -10.58 16.74
C PHE A 123 6.75 -9.69 17.82
N ARG A 124 5.50 -9.98 18.22
CA ARG A 124 4.82 -9.25 19.31
C ARG A 124 5.51 -9.46 20.66
N GLU A 125 6.02 -10.67 20.95
CA GLU A 125 6.83 -10.97 22.14
C GLU A 125 8.08 -10.08 22.18
N VAL A 126 8.86 -10.08 21.10
CA VAL A 126 10.07 -9.25 21.00
C VAL A 126 9.76 -7.76 21.10
N LEU A 127 8.63 -7.30 20.54
CA LEU A 127 8.19 -5.92 20.67
C LEU A 127 7.80 -5.57 22.11
N ALA A 128 7.10 -6.45 22.83
CA ALA A 128 6.73 -6.22 24.23
C ALA A 128 7.99 -6.05 25.10
N ASP A 129 8.98 -6.90 24.91
CA ASP A 129 10.27 -6.79 25.61
C ASP A 129 11.00 -5.50 25.24
N TYR A 130 11.09 -5.17 23.95
CA TYR A 130 11.76 -3.96 23.47
C TYR A 130 11.13 -2.67 24.05
N ILE A 131 9.80 -2.55 24.01
CA ILE A 131 9.13 -1.33 24.52
C ILE A 131 9.17 -1.26 26.04
N ARG A 132 9.19 -2.39 26.74
CA ARG A 132 9.40 -2.44 28.19
C ARG A 132 10.80 -1.92 28.53
N GLU A 133 11.85 -2.42 27.88
CA GLU A 133 13.23 -2.01 28.15
C GLU A 133 13.53 -0.56 27.73
N ARG A 134 13.02 -0.12 26.58
CA ARG A 134 13.37 1.17 26.00
C ARG A 134 12.43 2.30 26.37
N ARG A 135 11.20 2.00 26.74
CA ARG A 135 10.14 3.00 27.00
C ARG A 135 9.46 2.84 28.35
N ASN A 136 9.80 1.79 29.10
CA ASN A 136 9.15 1.44 30.37
C ASN A 136 7.62 1.26 30.23
N VAL A 137 7.17 0.76 29.09
CA VAL A 137 5.77 0.43 28.85
C VAL A 137 5.53 -1.02 29.24
N ILE A 138 4.63 -1.26 30.16
CA ILE A 138 4.24 -2.59 30.62
C ILE A 138 3.04 -3.03 29.79
N CYS A 139 3.25 -4.03 28.93
CA CYS A 139 2.20 -4.67 28.14
C CYS A 139 2.54 -6.14 27.88
N SER A 140 1.52 -6.94 27.62
CA SER A 140 1.67 -8.30 27.11
C SER A 140 1.77 -8.31 25.58
N PRO A 141 2.27 -9.37 24.96
CA PRO A 141 2.20 -9.53 23.51
C PRO A 141 0.78 -9.44 22.93
N ASP A 142 -0.24 -9.80 23.73
CA ASP A 142 -1.65 -9.75 23.31
C ASP A 142 -2.23 -8.33 23.29
N ASP A 143 -1.56 -7.37 23.91
CA ASP A 143 -1.91 -5.95 23.85
C ASP A 143 -1.32 -5.25 22.60
N ILE A 144 -0.58 -5.99 21.77
CA ILE A 144 0.12 -5.44 20.61
C ILE A 144 -0.57 -5.85 19.32
N VAL A 145 -0.88 -4.88 18.47
CA VAL A 145 -1.34 -5.07 17.10
C VAL A 145 -0.31 -4.51 16.13
N VAL A 146 0.13 -5.36 15.19
CA VAL A 146 1.09 -4.98 14.15
C VAL A 146 0.33 -4.68 12.85
N GLY A 147 0.59 -3.52 12.26
CA GLY A 147 -0.06 -3.10 11.01
C GLY A 147 0.93 -2.52 10.01
N ALA A 148 0.47 -2.29 8.79
CA ALA A 148 1.24 -1.74 7.68
C ALA A 148 1.45 -0.21 7.80
N GLY A 149 1.87 0.25 8.98
CA GLY A 149 2.08 1.65 9.29
C GLY A 149 0.91 2.29 10.06
N LEU A 150 1.06 3.58 10.37
CA LEU A 150 0.15 4.32 11.24
C LEU A 150 -1.28 4.44 10.67
N GLN A 151 -1.42 4.69 9.37
CA GLN A 151 -2.73 4.93 8.75
C GLN A 151 -3.67 3.73 8.87
N PRO A 152 -3.30 2.49 8.47
CA PRO A 152 -4.14 1.32 8.66
C PRO A 152 -4.49 1.06 10.14
N LEU A 153 -3.56 1.32 11.05
CA LEU A 153 -3.82 1.17 12.48
C LEU A 153 -4.86 2.19 13.00
N LEU A 154 -4.80 3.44 12.54
CA LEU A 154 -5.83 4.43 12.86
C LEU A 154 -7.19 4.07 12.26
N GLN A 155 -7.23 3.51 11.05
CA GLN A 155 -8.46 3.02 10.43
C GLN A 155 -9.10 1.86 11.21
N ILE A 156 -8.30 1.06 11.91
CA ILE A 156 -8.80 0.03 12.83
C ILE A 156 -9.26 0.67 14.16
N LEU A 157 -8.49 1.63 14.68
CA LEU A 157 -8.76 2.26 15.97
C LEU A 157 -10.02 3.13 15.96
N CYS A 158 -10.20 3.99 14.94
CA CYS A 158 -11.30 4.94 14.90
C CYS A 158 -12.70 4.29 15.05
N PRO A 159 -13.01 3.17 14.36
CA PRO A 159 -14.28 2.45 14.58
C PRO A 159 -14.46 1.92 16.01
N LEU A 160 -13.38 1.54 16.68
CA LEU A 160 -13.44 1.01 18.05
C LEU A 160 -13.78 2.09 19.09
N ILE A 161 -13.42 3.34 18.78
CA ILE A 161 -13.69 4.51 19.65
C ILE A 161 -14.78 5.42 19.09
N HIS A 162 -15.70 4.88 18.30
CA HIS A 162 -16.74 5.63 17.56
C HIS A 162 -17.72 6.40 18.44
N GLU A 163 -17.83 6.06 19.71
CA GLU A 163 -18.64 6.82 20.69
C GLU A 163 -18.03 8.19 21.01
N ARG A 164 -16.74 8.36 20.79
CA ARG A 164 -16.04 9.64 20.94
C ARG A 164 -16.29 10.50 19.71
N LYS A 165 -16.40 11.81 19.91
CA LYS A 165 -16.81 12.73 18.82
C LYS A 165 -15.74 13.75 18.48
N THR A 166 -14.84 14.03 19.40
CA THR A 166 -13.85 15.08 19.28
C THR A 166 -12.42 14.54 19.44
N VAL A 167 -11.49 15.03 18.62
CA VAL A 167 -10.07 14.69 18.72
C VAL A 167 -9.21 15.94 18.64
N SER A 168 -8.24 16.06 19.54
CA SER A 168 -7.27 17.15 19.56
C SER A 168 -5.90 16.72 19.09
N PHE A 169 -5.32 17.48 18.16
CA PHE A 169 -3.95 17.30 17.65
C PHE A 169 -3.03 18.40 18.18
N PRO A 170 -1.71 18.15 18.32
CA PRO A 170 -0.77 19.18 18.77
C PRO A 170 -0.60 20.32 17.76
N THR A 171 -0.66 20.03 16.48
CA THR A 171 -0.53 21.01 15.38
C THR A 171 -1.26 20.54 14.13
N PRO A 172 -1.60 21.45 13.17
CA PRO A 172 -2.19 21.09 11.89
C PRO A 172 -1.26 20.25 10.97
N SER A 173 0.03 20.09 11.31
CA SER A 173 0.97 19.31 10.49
C SER A 173 0.69 17.80 10.49
N PHE A 174 -0.16 17.29 11.36
CA PHE A 174 -0.62 15.89 11.36
C PHE A 174 -1.78 15.65 10.40
N THR A 175 -1.72 16.22 9.18
CA THR A 175 -2.81 16.20 8.19
C THR A 175 -3.35 14.81 7.91
N THR A 176 -2.48 13.83 7.66
CA THR A 176 -2.90 12.47 7.34
C THR A 176 -3.70 11.82 8.48
N CYS A 177 -3.25 11.99 9.73
CA CYS A 177 -3.97 11.45 10.88
C CYS A 177 -5.30 12.17 11.11
N SER A 178 -5.30 13.50 11.02
CA SER A 178 -6.53 14.29 11.23
C SER A 178 -7.59 14.00 10.17
N THR A 179 -7.18 13.80 8.89
CA THR A 179 -8.10 13.41 7.82
C THR A 179 -8.77 12.07 8.11
N ILE A 180 -8.01 11.06 8.58
CA ILE A 180 -8.60 9.76 8.94
C ILE A 180 -9.65 9.93 10.03
N PHE A 181 -9.37 10.67 11.09
CA PHE A 181 -10.37 10.93 12.14
C PHE A 181 -11.61 11.65 11.60
N GLN A 182 -11.43 12.64 10.70
CA GLN A 182 -12.54 13.34 10.03
C GLN A 182 -13.39 12.38 9.18
N ASP A 183 -12.77 11.46 8.44
CA ASP A 183 -13.47 10.47 7.63
C ASP A 183 -14.35 9.53 8.47
N TYR A 184 -13.97 9.31 9.74
CA TYR A 184 -14.79 8.57 10.73
C TYR A 184 -15.73 9.45 11.54
N GLY A 185 -15.91 10.73 11.16
CA GLY A 185 -16.88 11.63 11.75
C GLY A 185 -16.46 12.30 13.07
N PHE A 186 -15.15 12.37 13.35
CA PHE A 186 -14.64 13.13 14.47
C PHE A 186 -14.47 14.60 14.11
N ASP A 187 -14.86 15.49 15.05
CA ASP A 187 -14.50 16.90 14.97
C ASP A 187 -13.07 17.11 15.42
N VAL A 188 -12.26 17.70 14.53
CA VAL A 188 -10.81 17.89 14.75
C VAL A 188 -10.53 19.26 15.35
N HIS A 189 -9.87 19.25 16.49
CA HIS A 189 -9.41 20.44 17.21
C HIS A 189 -7.89 20.45 17.35
N TYR A 190 -7.33 21.57 17.77
CA TYR A 190 -5.89 21.71 17.99
C TYR A 190 -5.61 22.28 19.37
N ARG A 191 -4.74 21.61 20.13
CA ARG A 191 -4.32 22.01 21.50
C ARG A 191 -5.49 22.16 22.48
N ASP A 192 -6.57 21.46 22.25
CA ASP A 192 -7.75 21.46 23.10
C ASP A 192 -7.74 20.22 24.00
N LYS A 193 -7.72 20.44 25.31
CA LYS A 193 -7.72 19.37 26.31
C LYS A 193 -9.13 18.87 26.65
N SER A 194 -10.17 19.56 26.20
CA SER A 194 -11.56 19.18 26.47
C SER A 194 -12.08 18.11 25.51
N CYS A 195 -11.31 17.77 24.47
CA CYS A 195 -11.67 16.73 23.51
C CYS A 195 -11.68 15.33 24.14
N ASP A 196 -12.55 14.47 23.63
CA ASP A 196 -12.65 13.06 24.04
C ASP A 196 -11.36 12.27 23.80
N VAL A 197 -10.65 12.61 22.73
CA VAL A 197 -9.39 11.98 22.34
C VAL A 197 -8.31 13.05 22.21
N ILE A 198 -7.16 12.81 22.79
CA ILE A 198 -5.97 13.67 22.62
C ILE A 198 -4.89 12.87 21.91
N TYR A 199 -4.64 13.21 20.66
CA TYR A 199 -3.55 12.63 19.89
C TYR A 199 -2.22 13.30 20.25
N VAL A 200 -1.24 12.53 20.68
CA VAL A 200 0.09 13.04 21.04
C VAL A 200 1.21 12.22 20.42
N SER A 201 2.29 12.91 20.07
CA SER A 201 3.56 12.30 19.64
C SER A 201 4.69 12.90 20.49
N PRO A 202 4.91 12.41 21.71
CA PRO A 202 5.78 13.08 22.69
C PRO A 202 7.23 13.24 22.25
N ALA A 203 7.75 12.36 21.39
CA ALA A 203 9.10 12.44 20.86
C ALA A 203 9.22 13.25 19.55
N HIS A 204 8.09 13.53 18.87
CA HIS A 204 8.03 14.21 17.58
C HIS A 204 6.78 15.07 17.48
N MET A 205 6.71 16.15 18.27
CA MET A 205 5.53 17.04 18.33
C MET A 205 5.34 17.87 17.07
N THR A 206 6.41 18.17 16.36
CA THR A 206 6.41 18.96 15.14
C THR A 206 7.32 18.33 14.09
N LYS A 207 7.19 18.77 12.83
CA LYS A 207 8.08 18.37 11.74
C LYS A 207 9.56 18.74 11.99
N TRP A 208 9.83 19.59 12.96
CA TRP A 208 11.18 20.02 13.35
C TRP A 208 11.80 19.15 14.46
N GLY A 209 11.12 18.08 14.87
CA GLY A 209 11.63 17.17 15.88
C GLY A 209 11.52 17.69 17.31
N GLU A 210 10.65 18.66 17.58
CA GLU A 210 10.40 19.13 18.96
C GLU A 210 9.89 18.01 19.85
N ILE A 211 10.44 17.94 21.05
CA ILE A 211 10.09 16.93 22.06
C ILE A 211 9.19 17.57 23.13
N MET A 212 8.14 16.85 23.52
CA MET A 212 7.26 17.32 24.60
C MET A 212 8.00 17.37 25.93
N PRO A 213 8.04 18.52 26.61
CA PRO A 213 8.65 18.66 27.94
C PRO A 213 8.03 17.68 28.96
N VAL A 214 8.85 17.14 29.86
CA VAL A 214 8.41 16.15 30.88
C VAL A 214 7.25 16.68 31.71
N LYS A 215 7.29 17.95 32.14
CA LYS A 215 6.20 18.59 32.88
C LYS A 215 4.86 18.45 32.17
N ARG A 216 4.84 18.68 30.84
CA ARG A 216 3.61 18.59 30.01
C ARG A 216 3.13 17.14 29.84
N ARG A 217 4.05 16.17 29.76
CA ARG A 217 3.69 14.75 29.74
C ARG A 217 2.97 14.35 31.02
N LEU A 218 3.49 14.76 32.18
CA LEU A 218 2.89 14.50 33.49
C LEU A 218 1.52 15.19 33.65
N GLU A 219 1.36 16.41 33.14
CA GLU A 219 0.07 17.10 33.10
C GLU A 219 -0.97 16.35 32.28
N LEU A 220 -0.60 15.79 31.11
CA LEU A 220 -1.49 15.00 30.27
C LEU A 220 -1.89 13.68 30.94
N ILE A 221 -0.94 12.99 31.57
CA ILE A 221 -1.22 11.74 32.29
C ILE A 221 -2.26 12.02 33.40
N ARG A 222 -2.02 13.04 34.23
CA ARG A 222 -2.97 13.41 35.28
C ARG A 222 -4.34 13.80 34.73
N HIS A 223 -4.40 14.44 33.58
CA HIS A 223 -5.66 14.78 32.92
C HIS A 223 -6.41 13.55 32.41
N ALA A 224 -5.72 12.51 31.98
CA ALA A 224 -6.33 11.26 31.52
C ALA A 224 -6.79 10.32 32.66
N GLU A 225 -6.33 10.56 33.91
CA GLU A 225 -6.70 9.77 35.09
C GLU A 225 -8.02 10.27 35.75
N ILE A 226 -8.59 11.38 35.29
CA ILE A 226 -9.86 11.96 35.78
C ILE A 226 -11.04 11.49 34.94
#